data_43420afbea8bbb1fa2672e11b9f544cd
#
_entry.id   43420afbea8bbb1fa2672e11b9f544cd
#
_cell.length_a   1.000
_cell.length_b   1.000
_cell.length_c   1.000
_cell.angle_alpha   90.00
_cell.angle_beta   90.00
_cell.angle_gamma   90.00
#
_symmetry.space_group_name_H-M   'P 1'
#
loop_
_entity.id
_entity.type
_entity.pdbx_description
1 polymer ?
#
loop_
_entity_poly.entity_id
_entity_poly.type
_entity_poly.pdbx_seq_one_letter_code
_entity_poly.pdbx_strand_id
1 'polypeptide(L)'
;AMGYKEISEKFNLSPEEIGLLVGKSRAHVSNILRLTNLSDTVYQALKEEKVSMGQVRPLINLEFNLQNSILNEIISLKLSSRAVEDKVRDLSSEKISDQEVTHYKNFFEDKTGSKVKINKSKEKYKLSFTFDSKDKLDKFVNKIN
;
A
#
# COMPACT_ATOMS: atom_id res chain seq x y z
N ALA A 1 -5.87 13.69 16.02
CA ALA A 1 -4.61 13.06 15.62
C ALA A 1 -3.41 13.79 16.24
N MET A 2 -3.29 15.10 16.03
CA MET A 2 -2.14 15.90 16.51
C MET A 2 -1.92 15.79 18.02
N GLY A 3 -2.97 15.94 18.85
CA GLY A 3 -2.83 15.83 20.31
C GLY A 3 -2.30 14.48 20.80
N TYR A 4 -2.68 13.35 20.14
CA TYR A 4 -2.12 12.04 20.48
C TYR A 4 -0.65 11.93 20.07
N LYS A 5 -0.27 12.56 18.96
CA LYS A 5 1.12 12.62 18.51
C LYS A 5 1.99 13.40 19.49
N GLU A 6 1.53 14.58 19.90
CA GLU A 6 2.22 15.41 20.89
C GLU A 6 2.41 14.70 22.23
N ILE A 7 1.37 14.03 22.72
CA ILE A 7 1.43 13.22 23.95
C ILE A 7 2.43 12.09 23.79
N SER A 8 2.37 11.35 22.66
CA SER A 8 3.27 10.25 22.38
C SER A 8 4.73 10.71 22.35
N GLU A 9 5.02 11.79 21.65
CA GLU A 9 6.39 12.30 21.49
C GLU A 9 6.92 12.96 22.77
N LYS A 10 6.09 13.79 23.44
CA LYS A 10 6.50 14.51 24.63
C LYS A 10 6.74 13.62 25.86
N PHE A 11 5.96 12.58 26.00
CA PHE A 11 6.00 11.67 27.17
C PHE A 11 6.51 10.28 26.81
N ASN A 12 6.93 10.04 25.57
CA ASN A 12 7.39 8.76 25.06
C ASN A 12 6.42 7.60 25.36
N LEU A 13 5.11 7.88 25.23
CA LEU A 13 4.05 6.93 25.51
C LEU A 13 3.68 6.11 24.29
N SER A 14 3.49 4.80 24.51
CA SER A 14 2.95 3.89 23.50
C SER A 14 1.45 4.13 23.25
N PRO A 15 0.90 3.69 22.10
CA PRO A 15 -0.53 3.78 21.83
C PRO A 15 -1.42 3.08 22.88
N GLU A 16 -0.90 2.10 23.57
CA GLU A 16 -1.58 1.37 24.62
C GLU A 16 -1.69 2.24 25.89
N GLU A 17 -0.59 2.84 26.33
CA GLU A 17 -0.55 3.74 27.47
C GLU A 17 -1.42 4.98 27.25
N ILE A 18 -1.37 5.56 26.05
CA ILE A 18 -2.26 6.68 25.67
C ILE A 18 -3.72 6.20 25.74
N GLY A 19 -4.00 5.00 25.24
CA GLY A 19 -5.35 4.41 25.30
C GLY A 19 -5.89 4.33 26.71
N LEU A 20 -5.08 3.86 27.65
CA LEU A 20 -5.43 3.79 29.07
C LEU A 20 -5.71 5.18 29.65
N LEU A 21 -4.87 6.17 29.34
CA LEU A 21 -5.04 7.54 29.83
C LEU A 21 -6.34 8.21 29.35
N VAL A 22 -6.75 7.95 28.10
CA VAL A 22 -7.91 8.62 27.48
C VAL A 22 -9.16 7.74 27.43
N GLY A 23 -9.13 6.56 28.05
CA GLY A 23 -10.27 5.63 28.05
C GLY A 23 -10.62 5.08 26.66
N LYS A 24 -9.62 4.86 25.80
CA LYS A 24 -9.76 4.34 24.42
C LYS A 24 -8.94 3.08 24.22
N SER A 25 -9.34 2.25 23.26
CA SER A 25 -8.54 1.07 22.91
C SER A 25 -7.23 1.46 22.23
N ARG A 26 -6.17 0.62 22.39
CA ARG A 26 -4.92 0.72 21.65
C ARG A 26 -5.15 0.86 20.13
N ALA A 27 -6.09 0.07 19.59
CA ALA A 27 -6.42 0.10 18.16
C ALA A 27 -6.98 1.47 17.74
N HIS A 28 -7.84 2.08 18.57
CA HIS A 28 -8.35 3.42 18.33
C HIS A 28 -7.21 4.45 18.26
N VAL A 29 -6.35 4.48 19.28
CA VAL A 29 -5.22 5.42 19.34
C VAL A 29 -4.27 5.20 18.16
N SER A 30 -3.91 3.96 17.85
CA SER A 30 -3.04 3.63 16.72
C SER A 30 -3.63 4.08 15.38
N ASN A 31 -4.94 3.91 15.18
CA ASN A 31 -5.61 4.39 13.96
C ASN A 31 -5.60 5.91 13.85
N ILE A 32 -5.80 6.62 14.96
CA ILE A 32 -5.74 8.10 14.98
C ILE A 32 -4.32 8.59 14.73
N LEU A 33 -3.31 7.97 15.35
CA LEU A 33 -1.90 8.31 15.12
C LEU A 33 -1.49 8.12 13.65
N ARG A 34 -2.02 7.11 12.96
CA ARG A 34 -1.75 6.92 11.53
C ARG A 34 -2.20 8.10 10.66
N LEU A 35 -3.21 8.87 11.09
CA LEU A 35 -3.65 10.06 10.34
C LEU A 35 -2.61 11.18 10.32
N THR A 36 -1.62 11.16 11.21
CA THR A 36 -0.51 12.11 11.17
C THR A 36 0.45 11.87 10.00
N ASN A 37 0.31 10.74 9.30
CA ASN A 37 1.07 10.44 8.09
C ASN A 37 0.36 10.93 6.81
N LEU A 38 -0.78 11.59 6.94
CA LEU A 38 -1.42 12.27 5.83
C LEU A 38 -0.75 13.62 5.58
N SER A 39 -0.69 14.03 4.31
CA SER A 39 -0.31 15.41 3.98
C SER A 39 -1.33 16.41 4.57
N ASP A 40 -0.89 17.62 4.84
CA ASP A 40 -1.78 18.66 5.39
C ASP A 40 -3.01 18.87 4.50
N THR A 41 -2.84 18.81 3.18
CA THR A 41 -3.92 18.98 2.20
C THR A 41 -4.97 17.89 2.34
N VAL A 42 -4.53 16.61 2.44
CA VAL A 42 -5.44 15.46 2.61
C VAL A 42 -6.12 15.51 3.98
N TYR A 43 -5.37 15.88 5.02
CA TYR A 43 -5.91 16.01 6.37
C TYR A 43 -6.97 17.10 6.46
N GLN A 44 -6.76 18.25 5.83
CA GLN A 44 -7.75 19.34 5.77
C GLN A 44 -8.99 18.93 4.96
N ALA A 45 -8.82 18.27 3.81
CA ALA A 45 -9.94 17.76 3.03
C ALA A 45 -10.81 16.77 3.82
N LEU A 46 -10.17 15.92 4.65
CA LEU A 46 -10.88 15.00 5.56
C LEU A 46 -11.62 15.77 6.66
N LYS A 47 -11.00 16.79 7.25
CA LYS A 47 -11.60 17.63 8.30
C LYS A 47 -12.80 18.43 7.78
N GLU A 48 -12.73 18.88 6.53
CA GLU A 48 -13.80 19.61 5.84
C GLU A 48 -14.86 18.66 5.23
N GLU A 49 -14.79 17.37 5.51
CA GLU A 49 -15.71 16.33 5.02
C GLU A 49 -15.80 16.25 3.48
N LYS A 50 -14.81 16.80 2.76
CA LYS A 50 -14.70 16.67 1.30
C LYS A 50 -14.39 15.25 0.85
N VAL A 51 -13.76 14.48 1.73
CA VAL A 51 -13.43 13.08 1.55
C VAL A 51 -13.70 12.30 2.85
N SER A 52 -13.99 11.02 2.72
CA SER A 52 -14.27 10.14 3.86
C SER A 52 -13.00 9.42 4.36
N MET A 53 -13.05 8.92 5.61
CA MET A 53 -11.99 8.06 6.17
C MET A 53 -11.69 6.84 5.29
N GLY A 54 -12.70 6.23 4.70
CA GLY A 54 -12.51 5.09 3.80
C GLY A 54 -11.70 5.43 2.57
N GLN A 55 -11.85 6.65 2.04
CA GLN A 55 -11.11 7.12 0.88
C GLN A 55 -9.66 7.51 1.22
N VAL A 56 -9.40 8.09 2.40
CA VAL A 56 -8.04 8.54 2.76
C VAL A 56 -7.18 7.46 3.41
N ARG A 57 -7.79 6.43 3.98
CA ARG A 57 -7.06 5.34 4.65
C ARG A 57 -6.02 4.65 3.76
N PRO A 58 -6.29 4.33 2.49
CA PRO A 58 -5.28 3.76 1.60
C PRO A 58 -4.10 4.69 1.32
N LEU A 59 -4.27 6.02 1.48
CA LEU A 59 -3.25 7.02 1.17
C LEU A 59 -2.16 7.13 2.25
N ILE A 60 -2.44 6.70 3.48
CA ILE A 60 -1.59 6.91 4.68
C ILE A 60 -0.13 6.44 4.49
N ASN A 61 0.08 5.41 3.68
CA ASN A 61 1.41 4.84 3.44
C ASN A 61 2.08 5.35 2.16
N LEU A 62 1.47 6.31 1.48
CA LEU A 62 2.00 6.91 0.26
C LEU A 62 2.79 8.17 0.58
N GLU A 63 3.66 8.56 -0.34
CA GLU A 63 4.34 9.86 -0.26
C GLU A 63 3.37 11.02 -0.45
N PHE A 64 3.64 12.16 0.17
CA PHE A 64 2.74 13.32 0.22
C PHE A 64 2.32 13.84 -1.17
N ASN A 65 3.25 13.86 -2.12
CA ASN A 65 2.94 14.26 -3.50
C ASN A 65 1.90 13.34 -4.14
N LEU A 66 2.05 12.03 -3.92
CA LEU A 66 1.13 11.03 -4.46
C LEU A 66 -0.22 11.07 -3.73
N GLN A 67 -0.22 11.30 -2.40
CA GLN A 67 -1.45 11.52 -1.64
C GLN A 67 -2.25 12.68 -2.22
N ASN A 68 -1.60 13.83 -2.49
CA ASN A 68 -2.25 15.03 -3.04
C ASN A 68 -2.78 14.80 -4.47
N SER A 69 -2.02 14.07 -5.30
CA SER A 69 -2.48 13.72 -6.65
C SER A 69 -3.75 12.87 -6.60
N ILE A 70 -3.77 11.83 -5.78
CA ILE A 70 -4.93 10.94 -5.64
C ILE A 70 -6.11 11.68 -4.99
N LEU A 71 -5.86 12.58 -4.04
CA LEU A 71 -6.90 13.43 -3.46
C LEU A 71 -7.65 14.23 -4.53
N ASN A 72 -6.91 14.86 -5.45
CA ASN A 72 -7.51 15.61 -6.55
C ASN A 72 -8.40 14.73 -7.43
N GLU A 73 -7.97 13.50 -7.69
CA GLU A 73 -8.79 12.54 -8.43
C GLU A 73 -10.02 12.07 -7.64
N ILE A 74 -9.89 11.83 -6.33
CA ILE A 74 -11.03 11.49 -5.48
C ILE A 74 -12.13 12.55 -5.58
N ILE A 75 -11.73 13.82 -5.50
CA ILE A 75 -12.66 14.94 -5.50
C ILE A 75 -13.25 15.16 -6.91
N SER A 76 -12.42 15.18 -7.96
CA SER A 76 -12.86 15.48 -9.32
C SER A 76 -13.69 14.36 -9.94
N LEU A 77 -13.32 13.10 -9.70
CA LEU A 77 -13.98 11.92 -10.28
C LEU A 77 -14.98 11.27 -9.31
N LYS A 78 -15.13 11.81 -8.10
CA LYS A 78 -16.00 11.26 -7.03
C LYS A 78 -15.75 9.76 -6.78
N LEU A 79 -14.47 9.38 -6.67
CA LEU A 79 -14.08 8.00 -6.51
C LEU A 79 -14.63 7.40 -5.21
N SER A 80 -15.16 6.17 -5.28
CA SER A 80 -15.55 5.41 -4.10
C SER A 80 -14.31 4.93 -3.32
N SER A 81 -14.48 4.59 -2.04
CA SER A 81 -13.39 4.03 -1.22
C SER A 81 -12.74 2.80 -1.86
N ARG A 82 -13.54 1.91 -2.48
CA ARG A 82 -13.03 0.74 -3.22
C ARG A 82 -12.18 1.13 -4.42
N ALA A 83 -12.63 2.10 -5.21
CA ALA A 83 -11.88 2.58 -6.36
C ALA A 83 -10.53 3.17 -5.95
N VAL A 84 -10.46 3.87 -4.80
CA VAL A 84 -9.20 4.38 -4.24
C VAL A 84 -8.30 3.24 -3.76
N GLU A 85 -8.84 2.24 -3.07
CA GLU A 85 -8.09 1.05 -2.63
C GLU A 85 -7.49 0.30 -3.83
N ASP A 86 -8.26 0.07 -4.88
CA ASP A 86 -7.81 -0.58 -6.11
C ASP A 86 -6.71 0.24 -6.78
N LYS A 87 -6.90 1.54 -6.94
CA LYS A 87 -5.89 2.45 -7.51
C LYS A 87 -4.57 2.43 -6.73
N VAL A 88 -4.62 2.52 -5.41
CA VAL A 88 -3.41 2.48 -4.56
C VAL A 88 -2.74 1.11 -4.64
N ARG A 89 -3.51 0.03 -4.72
CA ARG A 89 -2.96 -1.32 -4.90
C ARG A 89 -2.24 -1.45 -6.24
N ASP A 90 -2.82 -0.92 -7.32
CA ASP A 90 -2.23 -0.97 -8.66
C ASP A 90 -0.94 -0.13 -8.72
N LEU A 91 -0.94 1.08 -8.15
CA LEU A 91 0.27 1.90 -8.00
C LEU A 91 1.36 1.20 -7.17
N SER A 92 0.97 0.46 -6.14
CA SER A 92 1.92 -0.32 -5.34
C SER A 92 2.49 -1.51 -6.12
N SER A 93 1.73 -2.07 -7.07
CA SER A 93 2.20 -3.13 -7.97
C SER A 93 3.08 -2.58 -9.10
N GLU A 94 2.84 -1.36 -9.58
CA GLU A 94 3.65 -0.70 -10.60
C GLU A 94 5.00 -0.19 -10.06
N LYS A 95 5.09 0.22 -8.78
CA LYS A 95 6.36 0.61 -8.13
C LYS A 95 7.39 -0.53 -8.00
N ILE A 96 7.05 -1.75 -8.40
CA ILE A 96 7.98 -2.88 -8.51
C ILE A 96 8.60 -2.95 -9.92
N SER A 97 8.78 -1.85 -10.61
CA SER A 97 9.65 -1.76 -11.78
C SER A 97 11.08 -1.38 -11.35
N ASP A 98 11.65 -2.15 -10.43
CA ASP A 98 13.08 -2.19 -10.25
C ASP A 98 13.68 -2.82 -11.52
N GLN A 99 14.64 -2.17 -12.15
CA GLN A 99 15.26 -2.69 -13.39
C GLN A 99 15.76 -4.14 -13.20
N GLU A 100 16.20 -4.49 -11.99
CA GLU A 100 16.57 -5.85 -11.63
C GLU A 100 15.40 -6.83 -11.72
N VAL A 101 14.24 -6.46 -11.22
CA VAL A 101 13.04 -7.32 -11.25
C VAL A 101 12.56 -7.53 -12.68
N THR A 102 12.64 -6.49 -13.51
CA THR A 102 12.33 -6.57 -14.95
C THR A 102 13.32 -7.49 -15.68
N HIS A 103 14.61 -7.42 -15.35
CA HIS A 103 15.62 -8.30 -15.90
C HIS A 103 15.32 -9.77 -15.56
N TYR A 104 15.08 -10.08 -14.29
CA TYR A 104 14.74 -11.45 -13.88
C TYR A 104 13.41 -11.94 -14.46
N LYS A 105 12.41 -11.06 -14.58
CA LYS A 105 11.14 -11.39 -15.22
C LYS A 105 11.36 -11.83 -16.67
N ASN A 106 12.06 -11.01 -17.47
CA ASN A 106 12.36 -11.30 -18.86
C ASN A 106 13.18 -12.60 -19.00
N PHE A 107 14.18 -12.78 -18.13
CA PHE A 107 15.00 -14.00 -18.12
C PHE A 107 14.15 -15.24 -17.91
N PHE A 108 13.23 -15.22 -16.93
CA PHE A 108 12.38 -16.38 -16.65
C PHE A 108 11.30 -16.59 -17.73
N GLU A 109 10.74 -15.52 -18.28
CA GLU A 109 9.76 -15.62 -19.38
C GLU A 109 10.38 -16.22 -20.64
N ASP A 110 11.61 -15.81 -21.01
CA ASP A 110 12.36 -16.40 -22.13
C ASP A 110 12.72 -17.87 -21.91
N LYS A 111 13.14 -18.21 -20.71
CA LYS A 111 13.52 -19.59 -20.37
C LYS A 111 12.33 -20.54 -20.28
N THR A 112 11.19 -20.08 -19.78
CA THR A 112 10.03 -20.94 -19.50
C THR A 112 8.95 -20.88 -20.57
N GLY A 113 8.95 -19.83 -21.41
CA GLY A 113 7.87 -19.55 -22.34
C GLY A 113 6.53 -19.26 -21.66
N SER A 114 6.54 -18.86 -20.40
CA SER A 114 5.36 -18.66 -19.55
C SER A 114 5.39 -17.31 -18.89
N LYS A 115 4.23 -16.71 -18.62
CA LYS A 115 4.13 -15.43 -17.94
C LYS A 115 4.62 -15.55 -16.50
N VAL A 116 5.54 -14.67 -16.10
CA VAL A 116 6.13 -14.63 -14.76
C VAL A 116 5.75 -13.35 -14.06
N LYS A 117 5.24 -13.49 -12.84
CA LYS A 117 4.98 -12.37 -11.93
C LYS A 117 5.96 -12.43 -10.78
N ILE A 118 6.72 -11.36 -10.58
CA ILE A 118 7.67 -11.23 -9.48
C ILE A 118 7.15 -10.15 -8.54
N ASN A 119 6.91 -10.51 -7.29
CA ASN A 119 6.53 -9.58 -6.23
C ASN A 119 7.68 -9.48 -5.22
N LYS A 120 8.15 -8.25 -4.97
CA LYS A 120 9.16 -7.96 -3.94
C LYS A 120 8.46 -7.40 -2.71
N SER A 121 8.78 -7.92 -1.53
CA SER A 121 8.31 -7.39 -0.26
C SER A 121 9.48 -7.34 0.71
N LYS A 122 10.00 -6.14 0.98
CA LYS A 122 11.26 -5.92 1.74
C LYS A 122 12.40 -6.69 1.08
N GLU A 123 12.90 -7.73 1.74
CA GLU A 123 14.00 -8.60 1.26
C GLU A 123 13.50 -9.93 0.64
N LYS A 124 12.18 -10.11 0.51
CA LYS A 124 11.59 -11.35 0.00
C LYS A 124 11.07 -11.14 -1.42
N TYR A 125 11.41 -12.09 -2.30
CA TYR A 125 10.91 -12.15 -3.66
C TYR A 125 9.98 -13.35 -3.79
N LYS A 126 8.76 -13.11 -4.31
CA LYS A 126 7.80 -14.16 -4.63
C LYS A 126 7.67 -14.25 -6.14
N LEU A 127 8.06 -15.38 -6.71
CA LEU A 127 7.90 -15.69 -8.13
C LEU A 127 6.65 -16.53 -8.32
N SER A 128 5.83 -16.16 -9.30
CA SER A 128 4.64 -16.90 -9.69
C SER A 128 4.67 -17.14 -11.20
N PHE A 129 4.62 -18.40 -11.61
CA PHE A 129 4.58 -18.83 -13.00
C PHE A 129 3.15 -19.19 -13.38
N THR A 130 2.70 -18.71 -14.53
CA THR A 130 1.37 -19.03 -15.06
C THR A 130 1.54 -19.81 -16.36
N PHE A 131 1.03 -21.02 -16.39
CA PHE A 131 1.07 -21.90 -17.56
C PHE A 131 -0.32 -22.02 -18.18
N ASP A 132 -0.40 -21.78 -19.49
CA ASP A 132 -1.65 -21.85 -20.25
C ASP A 132 -2.06 -23.29 -20.61
N SER A 133 -1.14 -24.28 -20.43
CA SER A 133 -1.39 -25.68 -20.69
C SER A 133 -0.54 -26.60 -19.82
N LYS A 134 -1.01 -27.84 -19.64
CA LYS A 134 -0.28 -28.86 -18.90
C LYS A 134 1.06 -29.20 -19.58
N ASP A 135 1.11 -29.24 -20.91
CA ASP A 135 2.34 -29.50 -21.65
C ASP A 135 3.45 -28.48 -21.37
N LYS A 136 3.09 -27.22 -21.20
CA LYS A 136 4.05 -26.18 -20.82
C LYS A 136 4.56 -26.36 -19.40
N LEU A 137 3.69 -26.76 -18.48
CA LEU A 137 4.07 -27.09 -17.10
C LEU A 137 5.01 -28.30 -17.07
N ASP A 138 4.70 -29.38 -17.79
CA ASP A 138 5.53 -30.60 -17.85
C ASP A 138 6.92 -30.29 -18.44
N LYS A 139 6.99 -29.46 -19.49
CA LYS A 139 8.26 -28.99 -20.06
C LYS A 139 9.07 -28.18 -19.07
N PHE A 140 8.43 -27.35 -18.27
CA PHE A 140 9.08 -26.56 -17.22
C PHE A 140 9.66 -27.45 -16.12
N VAL A 141 8.88 -28.41 -15.64
CA VAL A 141 9.32 -29.38 -14.61
C VAL A 141 10.53 -30.18 -15.09
N ASN A 142 10.50 -30.65 -16.37
CA ASN A 142 11.61 -31.40 -16.97
C ASN A 142 12.89 -30.56 -17.20
N LYS A 143 12.79 -29.22 -17.22
CA LYS A 143 13.96 -28.33 -17.34
C LYS A 143 14.60 -27.99 -15.98
N ILE A 144 13.89 -28.19 -14.90
CA ILE A 144 14.39 -27.90 -13.54
C ILE A 144 15.05 -29.14 -12.93
N ASN A 145 14.70 -30.34 -13.41
CA ASN A 145 15.36 -31.61 -13.05
C ASN A 145 16.58 -31.85 -13.94
#